data_b93dd502acb7699cffbacfcbbb9dcf8b
#
_entry.id   b93dd502acb7699cffbacfcbbb9dcf8b
#
_cell.length_a   1.000
_cell.length_b   1.000
_cell.length_c   1.000
_cell.angle_alpha   90.00
_cell.angle_beta   90.00
_cell.angle_gamma   90.00
#
_symmetry.space_group_name_H-M   'P 1'
#
loop_
_entity.id
_entity.type
_entity.pdbx_description
1 polymer ?
#
loop_
_entity_poly.entity_id
_entity_poly.type
_entity_poly.pdbx_seq_one_letter_code
_entity_poly.pdbx_strand_id
1 'polypeptide(L)'
;MMDFLMSEDGLENVYAWAIPLHATVILAEMIYSHVSEAKLYSGKDLATNIYLALMNFGLDLIMKAFAMGVMFFFYHHRLFSWDLSIWYLLACFIITDFAYYVLHYVDHRSRAFWAVHITHHSSEYFNLTTGFRSPVLQPLYRYLYFSPLAFLGFNPWHIMVAYAIGQVYGTWVHTQTVKSMGFLEYILVTPSHHRVHHACNVKYLDKNMGMCLIIWDKIFGTFQKEDPNVPVKYGIYPKMPDNRPDTVLFYEWRKIWKDLKQPGLKFTDRINYIFNSPGWRHDGTGKTVRQYQREYFARQAKKKEEQNQKEQKIA
;
A
#
# COMPACT_ATOMS: atom_id res chain seq x y z
N MET A 1 4.78 21.68 -24.89
CA MET A 1 3.78 20.67 -24.54
C MET A 1 4.27 19.72 -23.45
N MET A 2 5.46 19.08 -23.57
CA MET A 2 6.01 18.22 -22.51
C MET A 2 6.29 18.98 -21.21
N ASP A 3 6.89 20.17 -21.27
CA ASP A 3 7.14 21.02 -20.09
C ASP A 3 5.86 21.39 -19.35
N PHE A 4 4.79 21.67 -20.09
CA PHE A 4 3.49 21.98 -19.51
C PHE A 4 2.88 20.78 -18.78
N LEU A 5 2.93 19.58 -19.38
CA LEU A 5 2.39 18.36 -18.75
C LEU A 5 3.17 17.94 -17.49
N MET A 6 4.42 18.39 -17.37
CA MET A 6 5.34 18.02 -16.29
C MET A 6 5.68 19.22 -15.39
N SER A 7 4.73 20.11 -15.17
CA SER A 7 4.78 21.29 -14.31
C SER A 7 3.69 21.23 -13.23
N GLU A 8 3.55 22.30 -12.46
CA GLU A 8 2.43 22.46 -11.52
C GLU A 8 1.09 22.38 -12.23
N ASP A 9 0.94 23.06 -13.37
CA ASP A 9 -0.27 23.01 -14.21
C ASP A 9 -0.55 21.57 -14.70
N GLY A 10 0.49 20.81 -15.04
CA GLY A 10 0.38 19.42 -15.42
C GLY A 10 -0.15 18.55 -14.29
N LEU A 11 0.32 18.78 -13.06
CA LEU A 11 -0.18 18.09 -11.87
C LEU A 11 -1.66 18.41 -11.61
N GLU A 12 -2.05 19.69 -11.73
CA GLU A 12 -3.45 20.09 -11.59
C GLU A 12 -4.33 19.45 -12.67
N ASN A 13 -3.84 19.36 -13.90
CA ASN A 13 -4.56 18.68 -15.00
C ASN A 13 -4.74 17.18 -14.72
N VAL A 14 -3.74 16.49 -14.18
CA VAL A 14 -3.89 15.06 -13.78
C VAL A 14 -5.07 14.91 -12.83
N TYR A 15 -5.16 15.76 -11.80
CA TYR A 15 -6.26 15.68 -10.84
C TYR A 15 -7.60 16.13 -11.43
N ALA A 16 -7.61 17.17 -12.27
CA ALA A 16 -8.83 17.67 -12.93
C ALA A 16 -9.51 16.59 -13.78
N TRP A 17 -8.73 15.73 -14.44
CA TRP A 17 -9.27 14.60 -15.20
C TRP A 17 -9.52 13.36 -14.32
N ALA A 18 -8.66 13.11 -13.35
CA ALA A 18 -8.79 11.94 -12.49
C ALA A 18 -10.04 11.99 -11.60
N ILE A 19 -10.39 13.15 -11.04
CA ILE A 19 -11.53 13.27 -10.11
C ILE A 19 -12.86 12.86 -10.77
N PRO A 20 -13.30 13.44 -11.91
CA PRO A 20 -14.56 13.03 -12.53
C PRO A 20 -14.52 11.60 -13.05
N LEU A 21 -13.36 11.13 -13.52
CA LEU A 21 -13.19 9.75 -13.96
C LEU A 21 -13.32 8.77 -12.79
N HIS A 22 -12.67 9.03 -11.66
CA HIS A 22 -12.84 8.23 -10.44
C HIS A 22 -14.30 8.19 -9.99
N ALA A 23 -14.96 9.35 -9.93
CA ALA A 23 -16.37 9.43 -9.54
C ALA A 23 -17.25 8.56 -10.45
N THR A 24 -17.02 8.62 -11.76
CA THR A 24 -17.76 7.84 -12.77
C THR A 24 -17.55 6.34 -12.58
N VAL A 25 -16.29 5.90 -12.44
CA VAL A 25 -15.95 4.46 -12.32
C VAL A 25 -16.44 3.89 -10.98
N ILE A 26 -16.34 4.66 -9.89
CA ILE A 26 -16.89 4.28 -8.58
C ILE A 26 -18.40 4.12 -8.65
N LEU A 27 -19.11 5.09 -9.24
CA LEU A 27 -20.56 5.00 -9.40
C LEU A 27 -20.95 3.78 -10.24
N ALA A 28 -20.22 3.49 -11.31
CA ALA A 28 -20.45 2.29 -12.13
C ALA A 28 -20.24 0.99 -11.31
N GLU A 29 -19.18 0.90 -10.49
CA GLU A 29 -18.95 -0.26 -9.62
C GLU A 29 -20.03 -0.37 -8.53
N MET A 30 -20.51 0.73 -7.97
CA MET A 30 -21.61 0.73 -6.99
C MET A 30 -22.92 0.23 -7.63
N ILE A 31 -23.25 0.71 -8.84
CA ILE A 31 -24.43 0.25 -9.59
C ILE A 31 -24.29 -1.25 -9.89
N TYR A 32 -23.13 -1.69 -10.39
CA TYR A 32 -22.83 -3.10 -10.63
C TYR A 32 -23.03 -3.92 -9.36
N SER A 33 -22.45 -3.48 -8.23
CA SER A 33 -22.58 -4.18 -6.94
C SER A 33 -24.03 -4.31 -6.46
N HIS A 34 -24.86 -3.29 -6.73
CA HIS A 34 -26.27 -3.30 -6.37
C HIS A 34 -27.07 -4.24 -7.29
N VAL A 35 -26.90 -4.11 -8.59
CA VAL A 35 -27.65 -4.90 -9.60
C VAL A 35 -27.29 -6.39 -9.57
N SER A 36 -25.99 -6.70 -9.35
CA SER A 36 -25.50 -8.08 -9.29
C SER A 36 -25.59 -8.71 -7.89
N GLU A 37 -26.10 -7.98 -6.89
CA GLU A 37 -26.13 -8.39 -5.48
C GLU A 37 -24.77 -8.81 -4.91
N ALA A 38 -23.68 -8.31 -5.48
CA ALA A 38 -22.31 -8.69 -5.12
C ALA A 38 -21.87 -8.20 -3.73
N LYS A 39 -22.64 -7.27 -3.11
CA LYS A 39 -22.42 -6.74 -1.74
C LYS A 39 -21.00 -6.19 -1.50
N LEU A 40 -20.42 -5.54 -2.52
CA LEU A 40 -19.06 -5.01 -2.45
C LEU A 40 -18.94 -3.78 -1.53
N TYR A 41 -20.04 -3.12 -1.23
CA TYR A 41 -20.10 -1.86 -0.48
C TYR A 41 -20.89 -1.97 0.81
N SER A 42 -20.47 -1.19 1.81
CA SER A 42 -21.20 -0.92 3.04
C SER A 42 -21.25 0.59 3.26
N GLY A 43 -22.40 1.16 3.58
CA GLY A 43 -22.53 2.59 3.83
C GLY A 43 -21.65 3.10 4.99
N LYS A 44 -21.46 2.29 6.04
CA LYS A 44 -20.57 2.63 7.16
C LYS A 44 -19.10 2.63 6.74
N ASP A 45 -18.69 1.67 5.93
CA ASP A 45 -17.32 1.58 5.43
C ASP A 45 -17.02 2.72 4.46
N LEU A 46 -17.95 3.01 3.53
CA LEU A 46 -17.87 4.13 2.61
C LEU A 46 -17.71 5.48 3.36
N ALA A 47 -18.52 5.72 4.39
CA ALA A 47 -18.43 6.93 5.21
C ALA A 47 -17.05 7.06 5.89
N THR A 48 -16.50 5.94 6.40
CA THR A 48 -15.15 5.92 6.98
C THR A 48 -14.08 6.20 5.92
N ASN A 49 -14.21 5.61 4.71
CA ASN A 49 -13.26 5.83 3.61
C ASN A 49 -13.23 7.31 3.21
N ILE A 50 -14.39 7.94 3.05
CA ILE A 50 -14.50 9.37 2.72
C ILE A 50 -13.89 10.23 3.83
N TYR A 51 -14.21 9.96 5.10
CA TYR A 51 -13.66 10.72 6.22
C TYR A 51 -12.13 10.66 6.26
N LEU A 52 -11.54 9.46 6.15
CA LEU A 52 -10.09 9.28 6.15
C LEU A 52 -9.43 9.92 4.93
N ALA A 53 -10.08 9.87 3.75
CA ALA A 53 -9.63 10.56 2.55
C ALA A 53 -9.55 12.07 2.74
N LEU A 54 -10.59 12.69 3.32
CA LEU A 54 -10.62 14.13 3.59
C LEU A 54 -9.54 14.55 4.60
N MET A 55 -9.34 13.75 5.65
CA MET A 55 -8.26 14.01 6.62
C MET A 55 -6.87 13.90 5.97
N ASN A 56 -6.64 12.86 5.17
CA ASN A 56 -5.39 12.69 4.45
C ASN A 56 -5.15 13.85 3.48
N PHE A 57 -6.16 14.23 2.70
CA PHE A 57 -6.09 15.35 1.77
C PHE A 57 -5.75 16.66 2.46
N GLY A 58 -6.40 16.97 3.60
CA GLY A 58 -6.11 18.18 4.38
C GLY A 58 -4.66 18.21 4.89
N LEU A 59 -4.17 17.08 5.41
CA LEU A 59 -2.77 16.98 5.86
C LEU A 59 -1.79 17.04 4.68
N ASP A 60 -2.12 16.40 3.56
CA ASP A 60 -1.30 16.42 2.35
C ASP A 60 -1.16 17.82 1.77
N LEU A 61 -2.24 18.60 1.78
CA LEU A 61 -2.21 19.99 1.33
C LEU A 61 -1.24 20.85 2.16
N ILE A 62 -1.25 20.65 3.48
CA ILE A 62 -0.33 21.36 4.40
C ILE A 62 1.12 20.90 4.15
N MET A 63 1.33 19.60 4.02
CA MET A 63 2.67 19.02 3.89
C MET A 63 3.28 19.21 2.49
N LYS A 64 2.46 19.41 1.45
CA LYS A 64 2.90 19.55 0.06
C LYS A 64 3.92 20.69 -0.12
N ALA A 65 3.64 21.87 0.44
CA ALA A 65 4.54 23.03 0.36
C ALA A 65 5.89 22.72 1.03
N PHE A 66 5.87 22.12 2.23
CA PHE A 66 7.09 21.70 2.93
C PHE A 66 7.86 20.65 2.12
N ALA A 67 7.16 19.64 1.61
CA ALA A 67 7.73 18.57 0.81
C ALA A 67 8.41 19.09 -0.47
N MET A 68 7.75 20.01 -1.18
CA MET A 68 8.31 20.65 -2.37
C MET A 68 9.56 21.46 -2.01
N GLY A 69 9.56 22.20 -0.90
CA GLY A 69 10.73 22.92 -0.41
C GLY A 69 11.93 21.98 -0.17
N VAL A 70 11.70 20.85 0.50
CA VAL A 70 12.73 19.82 0.73
C VAL A 70 13.24 19.21 -0.60
N MET A 71 12.34 18.84 -1.51
CA MET A 71 12.73 18.29 -2.80
C MET A 71 13.51 19.31 -3.64
N PHE A 72 13.10 20.58 -3.67
CA PHE A 72 13.86 21.62 -4.37
C PHE A 72 15.23 21.91 -3.73
N PHE A 73 15.33 21.83 -2.41
CA PHE A 73 16.63 21.90 -1.74
C PHE A 73 17.58 20.82 -2.27
N PHE A 74 17.14 19.55 -2.30
CA PHE A 74 17.94 18.45 -2.86
C PHE A 74 18.21 18.62 -4.36
N TYR A 75 17.25 19.11 -5.11
CA TYR A 75 17.40 19.36 -6.54
C TYR A 75 18.45 20.47 -6.83
N HIS A 76 18.54 21.49 -6.01
CA HIS A 76 19.61 22.50 -6.13
C HIS A 76 21.01 21.91 -5.91
N HIS A 77 21.11 20.86 -5.12
CA HIS A 77 22.36 20.13 -4.84
C HIS A 77 22.49 18.84 -5.66
N ARG A 78 21.77 18.75 -6.80
CA ARG A 78 21.71 17.53 -7.61
C ARG A 78 23.07 17.10 -8.15
N LEU A 79 23.24 15.78 -8.25
CA LEU A 79 24.44 15.15 -8.80
C LEU A 79 24.48 15.21 -10.34
N PHE A 80 23.31 15.13 -10.99
CA PHE A 80 23.19 15.07 -12.43
C PHE A 80 22.23 16.13 -12.96
N SER A 81 22.44 16.55 -14.21
CA SER A 81 21.49 17.37 -14.96
C SER A 81 21.03 16.59 -16.17
N TRP A 82 19.73 16.46 -16.31
CA TRP A 82 19.10 15.66 -17.36
C TRP A 82 18.38 16.58 -18.34
N ASP A 83 18.52 16.31 -19.63
CA ASP A 83 17.72 16.97 -20.64
C ASP A 83 16.32 16.34 -20.68
N LEU A 84 15.29 17.17 -20.87
CA LEU A 84 13.92 16.69 -20.99
C LEU A 84 13.76 15.87 -22.25
N SER A 85 13.45 14.60 -22.10
CA SER A 85 13.23 13.65 -23.17
C SER A 85 12.22 12.60 -22.76
N ILE A 86 11.69 11.84 -23.69
CA ILE A 86 10.80 10.72 -23.35
C ILE A 86 11.51 9.67 -22.46
N TRP A 87 12.79 9.45 -22.67
CA TRP A 87 13.59 8.52 -21.86
C TRP A 87 13.79 9.00 -20.42
N TYR A 88 14.00 10.33 -20.26
CA TYR A 88 14.03 10.95 -18.94
C TYR A 88 12.69 10.78 -18.21
N LEU A 89 11.55 11.02 -18.89
CA LEU A 89 10.23 10.90 -18.29
C LEU A 89 9.91 9.46 -17.91
N LEU A 90 10.27 8.49 -18.76
CA LEU A 90 10.12 7.07 -18.45
C LEU A 90 11.01 6.66 -17.25
N ALA A 91 12.26 7.12 -17.21
CA ALA A 91 13.17 6.88 -16.09
C ALA A 91 12.61 7.51 -14.80
N CYS A 92 12.12 8.75 -14.86
CA CYS A 92 11.50 9.43 -13.72
C CYS A 92 10.30 8.65 -13.17
N PHE A 93 9.42 8.17 -14.05
CA PHE A 93 8.26 7.36 -13.66
C PHE A 93 8.70 6.04 -13.00
N ILE A 94 9.60 5.30 -13.63
CA ILE A 94 10.08 3.99 -13.14
C ILE A 94 10.74 4.14 -11.76
N ILE A 95 11.62 5.14 -11.60
CA ILE A 95 12.32 5.32 -10.32
C ILE A 95 11.40 5.88 -9.22
N THR A 96 10.39 6.69 -9.60
CA THR A 96 9.35 7.15 -8.67
C THR A 96 8.48 5.99 -8.19
N ASP A 97 8.09 5.07 -9.08
CA ASP A 97 7.36 3.86 -8.74
C ASP A 97 8.20 2.93 -7.83
N PHE A 98 9.51 2.84 -8.08
CA PHE A 98 10.43 2.13 -7.18
C PHE A 98 10.51 2.78 -5.79
N ALA A 99 10.62 4.11 -5.72
CA ALA A 99 10.65 4.81 -4.43
C ALA A 99 9.35 4.58 -3.63
N TYR A 100 8.21 4.54 -4.33
CA TYR A 100 6.94 4.15 -3.71
C TYR A 100 6.95 2.69 -3.22
N TYR A 101 7.48 1.75 -4.01
CA TYR A 101 7.65 0.36 -3.57
C TYR A 101 8.44 0.28 -2.26
N VAL A 102 9.57 1.03 -2.15
CA VAL A 102 10.38 1.07 -0.94
C VAL A 102 9.61 1.65 0.25
N LEU A 103 8.91 2.78 0.06
CA LEU A 103 8.03 3.38 1.05
C LEU A 103 7.01 2.35 1.57
N HIS A 104 6.27 1.73 0.65
CA HIS A 104 5.22 0.78 0.95
C HIS A 104 5.74 -0.49 1.65
N TYR A 105 6.90 -0.98 1.20
CA TYR A 105 7.59 -2.09 1.87
C TYR A 105 7.97 -1.75 3.32
N VAL A 106 8.48 -0.54 3.58
CA VAL A 106 8.82 -0.08 4.94
C VAL A 106 7.56 0.08 5.79
N ASP A 107 6.46 0.60 5.20
CA ASP A 107 5.17 0.74 5.87
C ASP A 107 4.64 -0.61 6.40
N HIS A 108 4.94 -1.72 5.73
CA HIS A 108 4.59 -3.07 6.19
C HIS A 108 5.61 -3.70 7.15
N ARG A 109 6.86 -3.26 7.15
CA ARG A 109 7.96 -3.92 7.89
C ARG A 109 8.31 -3.28 9.20
N SER A 110 7.99 -2.01 9.39
CA SER A 110 8.24 -1.30 10.63
C SER A 110 6.93 -0.92 11.31
N ARG A 111 6.82 -1.24 12.61
CA ARG A 111 5.57 -1.09 13.36
C ARG A 111 5.05 0.34 13.41
N ALA A 112 5.94 1.35 13.51
CA ALA A 112 5.53 2.76 13.48
C ALA A 112 4.89 3.15 12.15
N PHE A 113 5.48 2.72 11.03
CA PHE A 113 4.95 2.97 9.70
C PHE A 113 3.72 2.11 9.41
N TRP A 114 3.68 0.87 9.89
CA TRP A 114 2.47 0.05 9.88
C TRP A 114 1.33 0.70 10.66
N ALA A 115 1.60 1.35 11.80
CA ALA A 115 0.58 2.06 12.57
C ALA A 115 -0.08 3.21 11.77
N VAL A 116 0.61 3.75 10.78
CA VAL A 116 0.04 4.68 9.80
C VAL A 116 -0.71 3.93 8.70
N HIS A 117 -0.07 2.90 8.12
CA HIS A 117 -0.55 2.20 6.91
C HIS A 117 -1.72 1.24 7.19
N ILE A 118 -1.85 0.73 8.41
CA ILE A 118 -2.94 -0.16 8.83
C ILE A 118 -4.33 0.42 8.56
N THR A 119 -4.47 1.75 8.55
CA THR A 119 -5.72 2.44 8.19
C THR A 119 -6.21 2.00 6.81
N HIS A 120 -5.30 1.89 5.85
CA HIS A 120 -5.57 1.47 4.48
C HIS A 120 -6.05 0.01 4.40
N HIS A 121 -5.44 -0.89 5.16
CA HIS A 121 -5.78 -2.31 5.20
C HIS A 121 -6.96 -2.68 6.09
N SER A 122 -7.51 -1.74 6.85
CA SER A 122 -8.49 -2.04 7.90
C SER A 122 -9.91 -2.33 7.40
N SER A 123 -10.24 -2.03 6.14
CA SER A 123 -11.55 -2.35 5.57
C SER A 123 -11.75 -3.85 5.37
N GLU A 124 -12.92 -4.37 5.74
CA GLU A 124 -13.36 -5.73 5.43
C GLU A 124 -14.01 -5.81 4.04
N TYR A 125 -14.18 -4.67 3.38
CA TYR A 125 -14.64 -4.53 2.01
C TYR A 125 -13.48 -4.17 1.11
N PHE A 126 -13.52 -4.63 -0.13
CA PHE A 126 -12.51 -4.28 -1.11
C PHE A 126 -13.21 -3.83 -2.40
N ASN A 127 -13.15 -2.56 -2.67
CA ASN A 127 -13.80 -1.88 -3.79
C ASN A 127 -13.06 -0.58 -4.09
N LEU A 128 -13.42 0.12 -5.15
CA LEU A 128 -12.71 1.33 -5.58
C LEU A 128 -12.62 2.41 -4.49
N THR A 129 -13.59 2.50 -3.58
CA THR A 129 -13.50 3.47 -2.47
C THR A 129 -12.50 3.07 -1.39
N THR A 130 -12.09 1.79 -1.32
CA THR A 130 -10.98 1.35 -0.47
C THR A 130 -9.66 2.01 -0.89
N GLY A 131 -9.48 2.31 -2.17
CA GLY A 131 -8.34 3.10 -2.67
C GLY A 131 -8.26 4.51 -2.07
N PHE A 132 -9.38 5.09 -1.66
CA PHE A 132 -9.43 6.38 -0.96
C PHE A 132 -9.28 6.27 0.57
N ARG A 133 -9.28 5.07 1.14
CA ARG A 133 -8.99 4.84 2.55
C ARG A 133 -7.50 5.08 2.83
N SER A 134 -7.08 6.32 2.64
CA SER A 134 -5.69 6.72 2.66
C SER A 134 -5.07 6.68 4.06
N PRO A 135 -3.77 6.34 4.19
CA PRO A 135 -3.01 6.46 5.43
C PRO A 135 -2.86 7.92 5.83
N VAL A 136 -3.70 8.40 6.76
CA VAL A 136 -3.85 9.84 7.09
C VAL A 136 -2.52 10.51 7.43
N LEU A 137 -1.63 9.84 8.18
CA LEU A 137 -0.35 10.41 8.63
C LEU A 137 0.81 10.18 7.66
N GLN A 138 0.62 9.47 6.56
CA GLN A 138 1.69 9.19 5.60
C GLN A 138 2.27 10.45 4.94
N PRO A 139 1.53 11.53 4.66
CA PRO A 139 2.09 12.77 4.15
C PRO A 139 3.21 13.38 5.00
N LEU A 140 3.30 13.05 6.30
CA LEU A 140 4.35 13.55 7.19
C LEU A 140 5.76 13.06 6.79
N TYR A 141 5.87 11.91 6.12
CA TYR A 141 7.16 11.30 5.84
C TYR A 141 7.34 10.79 4.40
N ARG A 142 6.27 10.54 3.65
CA ARG A 142 6.38 9.89 2.33
C ARG A 142 7.28 10.64 1.34
N TYR A 143 7.29 11.98 1.41
CA TYR A 143 8.10 12.80 0.50
C TYR A 143 9.61 12.66 0.73
N LEU A 144 10.02 12.20 1.91
CA LEU A 144 11.43 11.90 2.18
C LEU A 144 11.94 10.77 1.29
N TYR A 145 11.08 9.84 0.89
CA TYR A 145 11.43 8.74 -0.03
C TYR A 145 11.63 9.23 -1.47
N PHE A 146 11.05 10.36 -1.84
CA PHE A 146 11.22 10.96 -3.17
C PHE A 146 12.37 11.96 -3.23
N SER A 147 12.83 12.49 -2.11
CA SER A 147 13.94 13.46 -2.04
C SER A 147 15.26 12.96 -2.66
N PRO A 148 15.65 11.67 -2.51
CA PRO A 148 16.84 11.14 -3.19
C PRO A 148 16.74 11.22 -4.73
N LEU A 149 15.55 11.16 -5.30
CA LEU A 149 15.36 11.30 -6.75
C LEU A 149 15.67 12.72 -7.21
N ALA A 150 15.21 13.70 -6.43
CA ALA A 150 15.55 15.10 -6.69
C ALA A 150 17.06 15.34 -6.60
N PHE A 151 17.75 14.71 -5.64
CA PHE A 151 19.22 14.75 -5.53
C PHE A 151 19.91 14.08 -6.72
N LEU A 152 19.33 13.02 -7.30
CA LEU A 152 19.80 12.41 -8.56
C LEU A 152 19.56 13.29 -9.79
N GLY A 153 18.85 14.41 -9.66
CA GLY A 153 18.63 15.39 -10.74
C GLY A 153 17.25 15.33 -11.39
N PHE A 154 16.34 14.51 -10.89
CA PHE A 154 14.95 14.55 -11.37
C PHE A 154 14.23 15.78 -10.82
N ASN A 155 13.55 16.52 -11.69
CA ASN A 155 12.84 17.72 -11.29
C ASN A 155 11.69 17.38 -10.32
N PRO A 156 11.53 18.10 -9.19
CA PRO A 156 10.48 17.86 -8.21
C PRO A 156 9.06 17.80 -8.79
N TRP A 157 8.73 18.66 -9.76
CA TRP A 157 7.42 18.61 -10.42
C TRP A 157 7.21 17.33 -11.22
N HIS A 158 8.26 16.87 -11.93
CA HIS A 158 8.19 15.62 -12.71
C HIS A 158 7.99 14.41 -11.79
N ILE A 159 8.68 14.39 -10.63
CA ILE A 159 8.48 13.36 -9.60
C ILE A 159 7.03 13.39 -9.11
N MET A 160 6.48 14.58 -8.82
CA MET A 160 5.11 14.72 -8.32
C MET A 160 4.06 14.31 -9.35
N VAL A 161 4.25 14.64 -10.63
CA VAL A 161 3.36 14.18 -11.71
C VAL A 161 3.44 12.66 -11.87
N ALA A 162 4.63 12.10 -11.89
CA ALA A 162 4.81 10.64 -11.96
C ALA A 162 4.13 9.93 -10.77
N TYR A 163 4.29 10.47 -9.57
CA TYR A 163 3.61 9.97 -8.36
C TYR A 163 2.09 10.09 -8.47
N ALA A 164 1.56 11.23 -8.95
CA ALA A 164 0.12 11.43 -9.10
C ALA A 164 -0.50 10.44 -10.11
N ILE A 165 0.17 10.20 -11.23
CA ILE A 165 -0.24 9.18 -12.21
C ILE A 165 -0.28 7.79 -11.54
N GLY A 166 0.74 7.46 -10.76
CA GLY A 166 0.78 6.22 -9.98
C GLY A 166 -0.38 6.10 -8.99
N GLN A 167 -0.73 7.19 -8.27
CA GLN A 167 -1.86 7.20 -7.33
C GLN A 167 -3.20 6.99 -8.02
N VAL A 168 -3.39 7.61 -9.20
CA VAL A 168 -4.59 7.38 -10.03
C VAL A 168 -4.71 5.92 -10.39
N TYR A 169 -3.63 5.31 -10.91
CA TYR A 169 -3.58 3.89 -11.23
C TYR A 169 -3.81 3.01 -9.99
N GLY A 170 -3.12 3.31 -8.90
CA GLY A 170 -3.23 2.59 -7.62
C GLY A 170 -4.66 2.57 -7.07
N THR A 171 -5.45 3.62 -7.29
CA THR A 171 -6.86 3.63 -6.92
C THR A 171 -7.67 2.61 -7.73
N TRP A 172 -7.41 2.47 -9.04
CA TRP A 172 -8.19 1.61 -9.93
C TRP A 172 -7.94 0.11 -9.73
N VAL A 173 -6.82 -0.28 -9.12
CA VAL A 173 -6.56 -1.69 -8.80
C VAL A 173 -7.32 -2.18 -7.56
N HIS A 174 -8.01 -1.30 -6.81
CA HIS A 174 -8.86 -1.64 -5.67
C HIS A 174 -10.25 -2.14 -6.09
N THR A 175 -10.33 -3.21 -6.86
CA THR A 175 -11.62 -3.76 -7.28
C THR A 175 -11.64 -5.28 -7.29
N GLN A 176 -12.82 -5.85 -7.04
CA GLN A 176 -13.11 -7.28 -7.17
C GLN A 176 -13.79 -7.60 -8.52
N THR A 177 -14.18 -6.59 -9.28
CA THR A 177 -14.91 -6.78 -10.55
C THR A 177 -14.02 -7.29 -11.67
N VAL A 178 -12.74 -6.91 -11.68
CA VAL A 178 -11.74 -7.37 -12.65
C VAL A 178 -11.00 -8.59 -12.08
N LYS A 179 -11.22 -9.76 -12.67
CA LYS A 179 -10.65 -11.03 -12.19
C LYS A 179 -9.17 -11.16 -12.57
N SER A 180 -8.84 -10.98 -13.85
CA SER A 180 -7.49 -11.04 -14.38
C SER A 180 -7.33 -10.09 -15.54
N MET A 181 -6.11 -9.58 -15.73
CA MET A 181 -5.73 -8.73 -16.86
C MET A 181 -4.76 -9.45 -17.82
N GLY A 182 -4.70 -10.79 -17.77
CA GLY A 182 -3.93 -11.61 -18.69
C GLY A 182 -2.43 -11.27 -18.67
N PHE A 183 -1.84 -10.99 -19.85
CA PHE A 183 -0.42 -10.72 -19.98
C PHE A 183 0.07 -9.47 -19.21
N LEU A 184 -0.82 -8.50 -18.96
CA LEU A 184 -0.47 -7.30 -18.19
C LEU A 184 -0.02 -7.64 -16.76
N GLU A 185 -0.42 -8.78 -16.21
CA GLU A 185 0.00 -9.26 -14.89
C GLU A 185 1.51 -9.61 -14.82
N TYR A 186 2.18 -9.68 -15.95
CA TYR A 186 3.63 -9.85 -15.95
C TYR A 186 4.41 -8.57 -15.67
N ILE A 187 3.81 -7.42 -15.96
CA ILE A 187 4.47 -6.10 -15.90
C ILE A 187 3.81 -5.19 -14.87
N LEU A 188 2.48 -5.16 -14.84
CA LEU A 188 1.71 -4.23 -14.02
C LEU A 188 1.19 -4.90 -12.74
N VAL A 189 1.05 -4.11 -11.68
CA VAL A 189 0.20 -4.46 -10.54
C VAL A 189 -1.25 -4.42 -11.01
N THR A 190 -1.96 -5.52 -10.90
CA THR A 190 -3.35 -5.64 -11.35
C THR A 190 -4.30 -5.79 -10.16
N PRO A 191 -5.62 -5.68 -10.34
CA PRO A 191 -6.57 -5.95 -9.26
C PRO A 191 -6.35 -7.31 -8.58
N SER A 192 -5.97 -8.35 -9.32
CA SER A 192 -5.61 -9.67 -8.75
C SER A 192 -4.42 -9.57 -7.79
N HIS A 193 -3.36 -8.85 -8.17
CA HIS A 193 -2.21 -8.65 -7.30
C HIS A 193 -2.56 -7.83 -6.06
N HIS A 194 -3.40 -6.81 -6.22
CA HIS A 194 -3.75 -5.90 -5.16
C HIS A 194 -4.77 -6.50 -4.17
N ARG A 195 -5.66 -7.42 -4.64
CA ARG A 195 -6.48 -8.25 -3.73
C ARG A 195 -5.61 -9.09 -2.81
N VAL A 196 -4.55 -9.71 -3.33
CA VAL A 196 -3.56 -10.45 -2.52
C VAL A 196 -2.89 -9.53 -1.51
N HIS A 197 -2.51 -8.31 -1.92
CA HIS A 197 -1.89 -7.32 -1.05
C HIS A 197 -2.78 -6.95 0.15
N HIS A 198 -4.05 -6.70 -0.09
CA HIS A 198 -5.03 -6.37 0.96
C HIS A 198 -5.55 -7.57 1.76
N ALA A 199 -5.09 -8.78 1.44
CA ALA A 199 -5.57 -9.98 2.11
C ALA A 199 -4.97 -10.16 3.51
N CYS A 200 -5.81 -10.49 4.50
CA CYS A 200 -5.39 -10.90 5.84
C CYS A 200 -5.08 -12.40 5.99
N ASN A 201 -5.16 -13.17 4.90
CA ASN A 201 -4.74 -14.57 4.89
C ASN A 201 -3.23 -14.68 5.12
N VAL A 202 -2.79 -15.57 6.00
CA VAL A 202 -1.36 -15.73 6.33
C VAL A 202 -0.47 -15.94 5.10
N LYS A 203 -0.96 -16.67 4.09
CA LYS A 203 -0.26 -16.88 2.81
C LYS A 203 0.09 -15.58 2.09
N TYR A 204 -0.78 -14.59 2.20
CA TYR A 204 -0.76 -13.35 1.41
C TYR A 204 -0.16 -12.14 2.16
N LEU A 205 0.04 -12.25 3.48
CA LEU A 205 0.59 -11.14 4.26
C LEU A 205 1.92 -10.65 3.70
N ASP A 206 2.11 -9.34 3.69
CA ASP A 206 3.32 -8.67 3.22
C ASP A 206 3.73 -9.06 1.78
N LYS A 207 2.77 -9.16 0.86
CA LYS A 207 2.98 -9.48 -0.55
C LYS A 207 2.48 -8.35 -1.45
N ASN A 208 3.06 -8.26 -2.64
CA ASN A 208 2.67 -7.37 -3.75
C ASN A 208 2.65 -5.89 -3.34
N MET A 209 3.82 -5.34 -2.97
CA MET A 209 3.99 -3.96 -2.48
C MET A 209 4.04 -2.91 -3.61
N GLY A 210 4.16 -3.31 -4.87
CA GLY A 210 4.20 -2.40 -6.02
C GLY A 210 2.92 -1.58 -6.16
N MET A 211 3.03 -0.37 -6.72
CA MET A 211 1.88 0.47 -7.06
C MET A 211 1.47 0.29 -8.53
N CYS A 212 2.40 0.50 -9.46
CA CYS A 212 2.15 0.34 -10.90
C CYS A 212 2.86 -0.88 -11.47
N LEU A 213 4.13 -1.09 -11.11
CA LEU A 213 4.97 -2.14 -11.68
C LEU A 213 5.16 -3.29 -10.70
N ILE A 214 4.75 -4.50 -11.11
CA ILE A 214 4.90 -5.73 -10.30
C ILE A 214 6.35 -6.26 -10.33
N ILE A 215 7.20 -5.68 -11.15
CA ILE A 215 8.58 -6.10 -11.33
C ILE A 215 9.38 -6.00 -10.03
N TRP A 216 9.11 -5.00 -9.20
CA TRP A 216 9.78 -4.82 -7.90
C TRP A 216 9.50 -5.98 -6.97
N ASP A 217 8.25 -6.42 -6.90
CA ASP A 217 7.87 -7.58 -6.08
C ASP A 217 8.56 -8.86 -6.54
N LYS A 218 8.75 -9.03 -7.85
CA LYS A 218 9.47 -10.19 -8.42
C LYS A 218 10.96 -10.12 -8.09
N ILE A 219 11.59 -8.95 -8.22
CA ILE A 219 13.02 -8.75 -7.94
C ILE A 219 13.30 -8.97 -6.44
N PHE A 220 12.47 -8.41 -5.55
CA PHE A 220 12.70 -8.44 -4.10
C PHE A 220 12.00 -9.60 -3.37
N GLY A 221 11.34 -10.52 -4.10
CA GLY A 221 10.74 -11.75 -3.54
C GLY A 221 9.46 -11.52 -2.74
N THR A 222 8.79 -10.41 -2.95
CA THR A 222 7.49 -10.10 -2.33
C THR A 222 6.31 -10.48 -3.21
N PHE A 223 6.55 -10.98 -4.41
CA PHE A 223 5.48 -11.39 -5.33
C PHE A 223 4.73 -12.63 -4.81
N GLN A 224 3.40 -12.59 -4.95
CA GLN A 224 2.50 -13.71 -4.70
C GLN A 224 1.29 -13.62 -5.63
N LYS A 225 1.08 -14.65 -6.43
CA LYS A 225 -0.13 -14.77 -7.26
C LYS A 225 -1.34 -15.12 -6.40
N GLU A 226 -2.52 -14.61 -6.76
CA GLU A 226 -3.79 -15.01 -6.18
C GLU A 226 -4.05 -16.50 -6.47
N ASP A 227 -4.37 -17.27 -5.42
CA ASP A 227 -4.62 -18.71 -5.51
C ASP A 227 -6.13 -18.97 -5.45
N PRO A 228 -6.72 -19.57 -6.51
CA PRO A 228 -8.15 -19.88 -6.52
C PRO A 228 -8.60 -20.78 -5.37
N ASN A 229 -7.70 -21.58 -4.82
CA ASN A 229 -7.99 -22.49 -3.70
C ASN A 229 -7.90 -21.81 -2.33
N VAL A 230 -7.45 -20.56 -2.27
CA VAL A 230 -7.33 -19.78 -1.04
C VAL A 230 -8.05 -18.45 -1.21
N PRO A 231 -9.38 -18.42 -1.04
CA PRO A 231 -10.17 -17.21 -1.19
C PRO A 231 -9.66 -16.07 -0.33
N VAL A 232 -9.53 -14.89 -0.93
CA VAL A 232 -9.05 -13.69 -0.26
C VAL A 232 -10.02 -13.26 0.85
N LYS A 233 -9.46 -12.93 2.02
CA LYS A 233 -10.19 -12.32 3.14
C LYS A 233 -9.58 -10.96 3.41
N TYR A 234 -10.40 -9.93 3.51
CA TYR A 234 -9.98 -8.56 3.74
C TYR A 234 -10.04 -8.16 5.20
N GLY A 235 -9.46 -7.00 5.53
CA GLY A 235 -9.29 -6.50 6.88
C GLY A 235 -7.93 -6.87 7.46
N ILE A 236 -7.81 -6.74 8.77
CA ILE A 236 -6.56 -7.04 9.49
C ILE A 236 -6.73 -8.22 10.45
N TYR A 237 -5.61 -8.81 10.85
CA TYR A 237 -5.58 -9.84 11.87
C TYR A 237 -4.65 -9.44 13.04
N PRO A 238 -5.12 -9.49 14.29
CA PRO A 238 -6.52 -9.71 14.70
C PRO A 238 -7.45 -8.59 14.24
N LYS A 239 -8.75 -8.94 14.05
CA LYS A 239 -9.78 -8.00 13.59
C LYS A 239 -9.88 -6.78 14.50
N MET A 240 -10.12 -5.60 13.92
CA MET A 240 -10.43 -4.39 14.68
C MET A 240 -11.78 -4.51 15.40
N PRO A 241 -11.94 -3.86 16.57
CA PRO A 241 -13.20 -3.93 17.32
C PRO A 241 -14.37 -3.26 16.59
N ASP A 242 -14.10 -2.20 15.85
CA ASP A 242 -15.07 -1.48 15.04
C ASP A 242 -14.39 -0.74 13.86
N ASN A 243 -15.19 -0.12 12.98
CA ASN A 243 -14.73 0.63 11.81
C ASN A 243 -14.85 2.15 12.01
N ARG A 244 -14.86 2.64 13.24
CA ARG A 244 -14.91 4.09 13.51
C ARG A 244 -13.59 4.75 13.12
N PRO A 245 -13.61 5.94 12.52
CA PRO A 245 -12.40 6.63 12.08
C PRO A 245 -11.31 6.78 13.15
N ASP A 246 -11.71 7.11 14.40
CA ASP A 246 -10.78 7.23 15.52
C ASP A 246 -10.17 5.89 15.94
N THR A 247 -10.96 4.82 15.90
CA THR A 247 -10.46 3.47 16.14
C THR A 247 -9.46 3.08 15.06
N VAL A 248 -9.84 3.22 13.80
CA VAL A 248 -9.01 2.88 12.65
C VAL A 248 -7.68 3.64 12.68
N LEU A 249 -7.72 4.97 12.90
CA LEU A 249 -6.53 5.82 12.88
C LEU A 249 -5.56 5.52 14.04
N PHE A 250 -6.09 5.26 15.25
CA PHE A 250 -5.26 5.14 16.44
C PHE A 250 -5.09 3.70 16.95
N TYR A 251 -5.61 2.70 16.26
CA TYR A 251 -5.61 1.30 16.72
C TYR A 251 -4.21 0.81 17.10
N GLU A 252 -3.26 0.86 16.18
CA GLU A 252 -1.91 0.36 16.43
C GLU A 252 -1.08 1.31 17.29
N TRP A 253 -1.33 2.62 17.21
CA TRP A 253 -0.70 3.62 18.09
C TRP A 253 -1.05 3.39 19.56
N ARG A 254 -2.30 3.08 19.88
CA ARG A 254 -2.73 2.72 21.24
C ARG A 254 -2.04 1.46 21.74
N LYS A 255 -1.80 0.48 20.87
CA LYS A 255 -1.05 -0.75 21.19
C LYS A 255 0.43 -0.47 21.42
N ILE A 256 1.08 0.32 20.56
CA ILE A 256 2.46 0.76 20.76
C ILE A 256 2.58 1.46 22.12
N TRP A 257 1.70 2.41 22.40
CA TRP A 257 1.71 3.13 23.67
C TRP A 257 1.56 2.22 24.90
N LYS A 258 0.66 1.24 24.82
CA LYS A 258 0.47 0.25 25.87
C LYS A 258 1.74 -0.60 26.07
N ASP A 259 2.35 -1.04 24.98
CA ASP A 259 3.55 -1.87 25.04
C ASP A 259 4.76 -1.09 25.62
N LEU A 260 4.92 0.19 25.29
CA LEU A 260 5.97 1.05 25.83
C LEU A 260 5.85 1.33 27.33
N LYS A 261 4.67 1.16 27.92
CA LYS A 261 4.42 1.33 29.36
C LYS A 261 4.71 0.08 30.21
N GLN A 262 5.08 -1.04 29.58
CA GLN A 262 5.39 -2.26 30.33
C GLN A 262 6.58 -2.03 31.26
N PRO A 263 6.54 -2.55 32.51
CA PRO A 263 7.67 -2.43 33.44
C PRO A 263 8.87 -3.27 32.98
N GLY A 264 10.07 -2.86 33.37
CA GLY A 264 11.28 -3.61 33.11
C GLY A 264 11.85 -3.56 31.70
N LEU A 265 11.24 -2.80 30.77
CA LEU A 265 11.74 -2.66 29.41
C LEU A 265 13.08 -1.94 29.39
N LYS A 266 14.05 -2.51 28.66
CA LYS A 266 15.30 -1.82 28.27
C LYS A 266 15.00 -0.75 27.21
N PHE A 267 15.90 0.22 27.06
CA PHE A 267 15.79 1.22 26.01
C PHE A 267 15.68 0.60 24.60
N THR A 268 16.50 -0.41 24.34
CA THR A 268 16.47 -1.19 23.08
C THR A 268 15.12 -1.85 22.82
N ASP A 269 14.44 -2.35 23.86
CA ASP A 269 13.12 -2.95 23.72
C ASP A 269 12.07 -1.90 23.33
N ARG A 270 12.17 -0.69 23.90
CA ARG A 270 11.29 0.43 23.54
C ARG A 270 11.48 0.84 22.08
N ILE A 271 12.71 0.95 21.60
CA ILE A 271 13.00 1.22 20.19
C ILE A 271 12.45 0.10 19.30
N ASN A 272 12.62 -1.16 19.69
CA ASN A 272 12.10 -2.30 18.96
C ASN A 272 10.56 -2.34 18.93
N TYR A 273 9.88 -1.95 20.01
CA TYR A 273 8.41 -1.85 20.00
C TYR A 273 7.89 -0.78 19.02
N ILE A 274 8.70 0.21 18.67
CA ILE A 274 8.37 1.25 17.71
C ILE A 274 8.73 0.83 16.28
N PHE A 275 9.95 0.32 16.06
CA PHE A 275 10.52 0.19 14.72
C PHE A 275 10.70 -1.25 14.22
N ASN A 276 10.66 -2.26 15.08
CA ASN A 276 10.75 -3.65 14.66
C ASN A 276 9.46 -4.08 13.93
N SER A 277 9.48 -5.26 13.31
CA SER A 277 8.32 -5.80 12.58
C SER A 277 7.06 -5.87 13.46
N PRO A 278 5.89 -5.56 12.91
CA PRO A 278 4.62 -5.76 13.60
C PRO A 278 4.52 -7.17 14.20
N GLY A 279 4.03 -7.26 15.44
CA GLY A 279 3.93 -8.52 16.19
C GLY A 279 5.19 -8.95 16.93
N TRP A 280 6.31 -8.23 16.80
CA TRP A 280 7.49 -8.48 17.64
C TRP A 280 7.22 -8.13 19.12
N ARG A 281 7.77 -8.94 20.04
CA ARG A 281 7.75 -8.69 21.47
C ARG A 281 9.09 -9.07 22.10
N HIS A 282 9.52 -8.29 23.11
CA HIS A 282 10.80 -8.48 23.78
C HIS A 282 10.91 -9.82 24.54
N ASP A 283 9.77 -10.36 24.99
CA ASP A 283 9.65 -11.62 25.74
C ASP A 283 9.52 -12.85 24.83
N GLY A 284 9.60 -12.69 23.50
CA GLY A 284 9.47 -13.78 22.54
C GLY A 284 8.05 -14.34 22.37
N THR A 285 7.05 -13.82 23.09
CA THR A 285 5.65 -14.31 22.99
C THR A 285 4.93 -13.81 21.74
N GLY A 286 5.47 -12.79 21.07
CA GLY A 286 4.92 -12.23 19.84
C GLY A 286 5.28 -13.07 18.61
N LYS A 287 4.49 -12.90 17.55
CA LYS A 287 4.77 -13.50 16.24
C LYS A 287 4.73 -12.46 15.14
N THR A 288 5.81 -12.35 14.41
CA THR A 288 5.90 -11.54 13.18
C THR A 288 5.25 -12.25 11.98
N VAL A 289 4.94 -11.52 10.93
CA VAL A 289 4.40 -12.10 9.69
C VAL A 289 5.29 -13.23 9.16
N ARG A 290 6.62 -13.06 9.19
CA ARG A 290 7.57 -14.12 8.75
C ARG A 290 7.43 -15.41 9.56
N GLN A 291 7.19 -15.32 10.86
CA GLN A 291 6.99 -16.49 11.72
C GLN A 291 5.65 -17.17 11.42
N TYR A 292 4.57 -16.40 11.27
CA TYR A 292 3.27 -16.92 10.84
C TYR A 292 3.36 -17.65 9.49
N GLN A 293 4.01 -17.06 8.50
CA GLN A 293 4.18 -17.66 7.18
C GLN A 293 5.03 -18.94 7.24
N ARG A 294 6.12 -18.93 7.99
CA ARG A 294 6.97 -20.15 8.17
C ARG A 294 6.14 -21.30 8.74
N GLU A 295 5.36 -21.05 9.79
CA GLU A 295 4.49 -22.07 10.39
C GLU A 295 3.40 -22.55 9.42
N TYR A 296 2.80 -21.61 8.68
CA TYR A 296 1.77 -21.92 7.68
C TYR A 296 2.32 -22.86 6.60
N PHE A 297 3.43 -22.51 5.99
CA PHE A 297 4.00 -23.31 4.91
C PHE A 297 4.52 -24.66 5.40
N ALA A 298 5.10 -24.74 6.60
CA ALA A 298 5.50 -26.00 7.21
C ALA A 298 4.30 -26.94 7.42
N ARG A 299 3.16 -26.42 7.89
CA ARG A 299 1.92 -27.20 8.02
C ARG A 299 1.37 -27.67 6.68
N GLN A 300 1.45 -26.84 5.65
CA GLN A 300 0.99 -27.22 4.30
C GLN A 300 1.89 -28.32 3.70
N ALA A 301 3.21 -28.21 3.85
CA ALA A 301 4.14 -29.25 3.41
C ALA A 301 3.84 -30.59 4.07
N LYS A 302 3.66 -30.62 5.40
CA LYS A 302 3.32 -31.83 6.15
C LYS A 302 2.01 -32.47 5.68
N LYS A 303 0.97 -31.67 5.44
CA LYS A 303 -0.32 -32.17 4.92
C LYS A 303 -0.17 -32.82 3.54
N LYS A 304 0.65 -32.21 2.67
CA LYS A 304 0.90 -32.75 1.34
C LYS A 304 1.65 -34.08 1.40
N GLU A 305 2.63 -34.21 2.29
CA GLU A 305 3.35 -35.47 2.53
C GLU A 305 2.43 -36.58 3.03
N GLU A 306 1.58 -36.26 4.01
CA GLU A 306 0.58 -37.19 4.56
C GLU A 306 -0.41 -37.66 3.50
N GLN A 307 -0.84 -36.75 2.60
CA GLN A 307 -1.72 -37.09 1.51
C GLN A 307 -1.04 -38.01 0.48
N ASN A 308 0.17 -37.68 0.05
CA ASN A 308 0.94 -38.50 -0.88
C ASN A 308 1.19 -39.92 -0.33
N GLN A 309 1.49 -40.05 1.00
CA GLN A 309 1.67 -41.35 1.65
C GLN A 309 0.37 -42.18 1.68
N LYS A 310 -0.81 -41.52 1.83
CA LYS A 310 -2.10 -42.21 1.78
C LYS A 310 -2.41 -42.71 0.36
N GLU A 311 -2.16 -41.89 -0.64
CA GLU A 311 -2.37 -42.26 -2.07
C GLU A 311 -1.47 -43.44 -2.48
N GLN A 312 -0.19 -43.45 -2.04
CA GLN A 312 0.74 -44.57 -2.28
C GLN A 312 0.34 -45.88 -1.58
N LYS A 313 -0.40 -45.81 -0.46
CA LYS A 313 -0.87 -47.02 0.25
C LYS A 313 -2.16 -47.61 -0.36
N ILE A 314 -2.85 -46.85 -1.20
CA ILE A 314 -4.11 -47.25 -1.84
C ILE A 314 -3.84 -47.77 -3.27
N ALA A 315 -2.74 -47.34 -3.90
CA ALA A 315 -2.29 -47.80 -5.21
C ALA A 315 -1.48 -49.11 -5.06
#